data_97ecc418c6ef512b729e5c78fb260415
#
_entry.id   97ecc418c6ef512b729e5c78fb260415
#
_cell.length_a   1.000
_cell.length_b   1.000
_cell.length_c   1.000
_cell.angle_alpha   90.00
_cell.angle_beta   90.00
_cell.angle_gamma   90.00
#
_symmetry.space_group_name_H-M   'P 1'
#
loop_
_entity.id
_entity.type
_entity.pdbx_description
1 polymer ?
#
loop_
_entity_poly.entity_id
_entity_poly.type
_entity_poly.pdbx_seq_one_letter_code
_entity_poly.pdbx_strand_id
1 'polypeptide(L)' 'MPVAAYILIQAELGMSSSVAESLSRVDGVKMAHPVTGVYDVIAFVEVSDLAKLSSLVLKEIQTVKGVQRTHTAIAV' A
#
# COMPACT_ATOMS: atom_id res chain seq x y z
N MET A 1 15.06 6.44 -12.69
CA MET A 1 14.58 5.06 -12.90
C MET A 1 13.33 4.82 -12.07
N PRO A 2 12.32 4.20 -12.64
CA PRO A 2 11.11 3.90 -11.85
C PRO A 2 11.44 2.91 -10.74
N VAL A 3 10.73 3.07 -9.65
CA VAL A 3 10.83 2.19 -8.49
C VAL A 3 9.49 1.48 -8.31
N ALA A 4 9.54 0.17 -8.22
CA ALA A 4 8.37 -0.66 -7.97
C ALA A 4 8.47 -1.30 -6.60
N ALA A 5 7.36 -1.38 -5.91
CA ALA A 5 7.34 -1.97 -4.57
C ALA A 5 6.00 -2.63 -4.28
N TYR A 6 6.07 -3.65 -3.44
CA TYR A 6 4.87 -4.25 -2.85
C TYR A 6 4.70 -3.68 -1.44
N ILE A 7 3.51 -3.24 -1.13
CA ILE A 7 3.17 -2.74 0.20
C ILE A 7 2.29 -3.79 0.86
N LEU A 8 2.78 -4.35 1.95
CA LEU A 8 2.09 -5.39 2.71
C LEU A 8 1.45 -4.72 3.91
N ILE A 9 0.15 -4.82 4.04
CA ILE A 9 -0.61 -3.97 4.96
C ILE A 9 -1.40 -4.83 5.94
N GLN A 10 -1.31 -4.46 7.22
CA GLN A 10 -2.19 -4.99 8.24
C GLN A 10 -3.26 -3.93 8.52
N ALA A 11 -4.52 -4.34 8.41
CA ALA A 11 -5.65 -3.45 8.56
C ALA A 11 -6.44 -3.81 9.82
N GLU A 12 -7.22 -2.86 10.31
CA GLU A 12 -8.16 -3.13 11.39
C GLU A 12 -9.14 -4.22 10.96
N LEU A 13 -9.59 -4.98 11.93
CA LEU A 13 -10.54 -6.07 11.71
C LEU A 13 -11.76 -5.58 10.94
N GLY A 14 -12.08 -6.28 9.86
CA GLY A 14 -13.24 -5.95 9.04
C GLY A 14 -13.03 -4.82 8.04
N MET A 15 -11.82 -4.25 7.96
CA MET A 15 -11.56 -3.09 7.10
C MET A 15 -10.70 -3.38 5.88
N SER A 16 -10.33 -4.64 5.64
CA SER A 16 -9.43 -4.94 4.53
C SER A 16 -9.98 -4.51 3.17
N SER A 17 -11.26 -4.75 2.92
CA SER A 17 -11.87 -4.37 1.64
C SER A 17 -11.93 -2.86 1.45
N SER A 18 -12.30 -2.11 2.49
CA SER A 18 -12.37 -0.65 2.39
C SER A 18 -10.97 -0.04 2.24
N VAL A 19 -9.99 -0.59 2.93
CA VAL A 19 -8.59 -0.16 2.80
C VAL A 19 -8.10 -0.41 1.37
N ALA A 20 -8.33 -1.61 0.83
CA ALA A 20 -7.92 -1.94 -0.54
C ALA A 20 -8.56 -0.99 -1.54
N GLU A 21 -9.85 -0.71 -1.38
CA GLU A 21 -10.55 0.21 -2.27
C GLU A 21 -9.98 1.61 -2.21
N SER A 22 -9.74 2.12 -1.00
CA SER A 22 -9.16 3.46 -0.83
C SER A 22 -7.77 3.54 -1.46
N LEU A 23 -6.94 2.52 -1.26
CA LEU A 23 -5.60 2.50 -1.84
C LEU A 23 -5.62 2.46 -3.35
N SER A 24 -6.58 1.76 -3.94
CA SER A 24 -6.66 1.65 -5.40
C SER A 24 -6.89 3.00 -6.09
N ARG A 25 -7.33 4.00 -5.35
CA ARG A 25 -7.58 5.35 -5.86
C ARG A 25 -6.37 6.26 -5.72
N VAL A 26 -5.33 5.82 -5.03
CA VAL A 26 -4.15 6.64 -4.79
C VAL A 26 -3.27 6.62 -6.04
N ASP A 27 -2.82 7.79 -6.47
CA ASP A 27 -1.92 7.91 -7.61
C ASP A 27 -0.61 7.19 -7.30
N GLY A 28 -0.15 6.35 -8.24
CA GLY A 28 1.03 5.52 -8.05
C GLY A 28 0.72 4.10 -7.60
N VAL A 29 -0.47 3.86 -7.07
CA VAL A 29 -0.90 2.51 -6.71
C VAL A 29 -1.49 1.86 -7.94
N LYS A 30 -0.87 0.78 -8.41
CA LYS A 30 -1.29 0.07 -9.64
C LYS A 30 -2.33 -0.99 -9.36
N MET A 31 -2.27 -1.60 -8.18
CA MET A 31 -3.30 -2.53 -7.74
C MET A 31 -3.30 -2.59 -6.22
N ALA A 32 -4.44 -2.94 -5.64
CA ALA A 32 -4.57 -3.21 -4.22
C ALA A 32 -5.65 -4.27 -4.05
N HIS A 33 -5.32 -5.33 -3.32
CA HIS A 33 -6.26 -6.44 -3.10
C HIS A 33 -6.33 -6.80 -1.63
N PRO A 34 -7.53 -7.06 -1.10
CA PRO A 34 -7.63 -7.73 0.18
C PRO A 34 -7.14 -9.17 0.01
N VAL A 35 -6.42 -9.68 0.98
CA VAL A 35 -5.84 -11.02 0.93
C VAL A 35 -6.05 -11.71 2.28
N THR A 36 -5.82 -13.01 2.30
CA THR A 36 -5.86 -13.78 3.55
C THR A 36 -4.43 -14.11 4.00
N GLY A 37 -4.24 -14.30 5.29
CA GLY A 37 -2.95 -14.66 5.87
C GLY A 37 -2.48 -13.62 6.86
N VAL A 38 -1.16 -13.48 6.96
CA VAL A 38 -0.54 -12.56 7.92
C VAL A 38 -0.90 -11.10 7.60
N TYR A 39 -0.97 -10.77 6.33
CA TYR A 39 -1.35 -9.43 5.88
C TYR A 39 -2.78 -9.43 5.40
N ASP A 40 -3.41 -8.27 5.49
CA ASP A 40 -4.82 -8.11 5.12
C ASP A 40 -5.01 -7.51 3.74
N VAL A 41 -4.03 -6.73 3.28
CA VAL A 41 -4.07 -6.08 1.97
C VAL A 41 -2.67 -6.10 1.38
N ILE A 42 -2.58 -6.34 0.07
CA ILE A 42 -1.33 -6.18 -0.67
C ILE A 42 -1.57 -5.18 -1.78
N ALA A 43 -0.70 -4.19 -1.89
CA ALA A 43 -0.72 -3.21 -2.96
C ALA A 43 0.58 -3.26 -3.75
N PHE A 44 0.49 -3.01 -5.05
CA PHE A 44 1.67 -2.84 -5.91
C PHE A 44 1.73 -1.39 -6.36
N VAL A 45 2.87 -0.76 -6.17
CA VAL A 45 3.05 0.65 -6.49
C VAL A 45 4.24 0.83 -7.43
N GLU A 46 4.15 1.84 -8.29
CA GLU A 46 5.26 2.27 -9.14
C GLU A 46 5.37 3.78 -9.06
N VAL A 47 6.57 4.26 -8.77
CA VAL A 47 6.85 5.68 -8.63
C VAL A 47 8.19 6.00 -9.30
N SER A 48 8.48 7.29 -9.47
CA SER A 48 9.65 7.72 -10.22
C SER A 48 10.97 7.50 -9.47
N ASP A 49 10.95 7.58 -8.14
CA ASP A 49 12.16 7.45 -7.32
C ASP A 49 11.83 7.09 -5.88
N LEU A 50 12.87 6.85 -5.08
CA LEU A 50 12.70 6.47 -3.67
C LEU A 50 12.06 7.56 -2.82
N ALA A 51 12.35 8.82 -3.11
CA ALA A 51 11.73 9.91 -2.37
C ALA A 51 10.22 9.93 -2.58
N LYS A 52 9.78 9.68 -3.80
CA LYS A 52 8.36 9.55 -4.11
C LYS A 52 7.73 8.35 -3.42
N LEU A 53 8.47 7.23 -3.33
CA LEU A 53 7.98 6.05 -2.61
C LEU A 53 7.76 6.36 -1.14
N SER A 54 8.74 7.00 -0.49
CA SER A 54 8.60 7.37 0.91
C SER A 54 7.40 8.29 1.14
N SER A 55 7.26 9.29 0.28
CA SER A 55 6.14 10.22 0.37
C SER A 55 4.79 9.50 0.20
N LEU A 56 4.70 8.60 -0.77
CA LEU A 56 3.49 7.82 -1.02
C LEU A 56 3.10 7.00 0.21
N VAL A 57 4.07 6.28 0.77
CA VAL A 57 3.80 5.42 1.92
C VAL A 57 3.38 6.25 3.13
N LEU A 58 4.14 7.30 3.46
CA LEU A 58 3.90 8.06 4.68
C LEU A 58 2.67 8.95 4.60
N LYS A 59 2.41 9.55 3.44
CA LYS A 59 1.36 10.56 3.31
C LYS A 59 0.07 10.04 2.72
N GLU A 60 0.14 8.99 1.91
CA GLU A 60 -1.03 8.52 1.18
C GLU A 60 -1.51 7.15 1.67
N ILE A 61 -0.61 6.27 2.05
CA ILE A 61 -0.98 4.91 2.44
C ILE A 61 -1.20 4.80 3.94
N GLN A 62 -0.25 5.25 4.74
CA GLN A 62 -0.36 5.13 6.20
C GLN A 62 -1.46 5.99 6.80
N THR A 63 -1.94 6.97 6.06
CA THR A 63 -3.03 7.85 6.51
C THR A 63 -4.43 7.33 6.15
N VAL A 64 -4.52 6.24 5.42
CA VAL A 64 -5.81 5.65 5.07
C VAL A 64 -6.44 5.06 6.33
N LYS A 65 -7.73 5.38 6.54
CA LYS A 65 -8.47 4.87 7.69
C LYS A 65 -8.50 3.33 7.65
N GLY A 66 -8.12 2.73 8.75
CA GLY A 66 -8.09 1.27 8.88
C GLY A 66 -6.71 0.65 8.71
N VAL A 67 -5.74 1.38 8.18
CA VAL A 67 -4.36 0.90 8.07
C VAL A 67 -3.71 0.94 9.46
N GLN A 68 -3.21 -0.20 9.91
CA GLN A 68 -2.52 -0.30 11.20
C GLN A 68 -1.01 -0.35 11.03
N ARG A 69 -0.54 -1.15 10.07
CA ARG A 69 0.90 -1.35 9.88
C ARG A 69 1.18 -1.63 8.42
N THR A 70 2.30 -1.12 7.95
CA THR A 70 2.73 -1.36 6.57
C THR A 70 4.17 -1.88 6.54
N HIS A 71 4.43 -2.76 5.57
CA HIS A 71 5.78 -3.23 5.25
C HIS A 71 5.99 -3.00 3.76
N THR A 72 7.10 -2.37 3.41
CA THR A 72 7.41 -2.07 2.01
C THR A 72 8.50 -3.01 1.53
N ALA A 73 8.22 -3.74 0.45
CA ALA A 73 9.18 -4.62 -0.19
C ALA A 73 9.50 -4.05 -1.57
N ILE A 74 10.67 -3.44 -1.69
CA ILE A 74 11.09 -2.82 -2.95
C ILE A 74 11.57 -3.91 -3.90
N ALA A 75 11.05 -3.90 -5.13
CA ALA A 75 11.49 -4.83 -6.16
C ALA A 75 12.90 -4.44 -6.64
N VAL A 76 13.78 -5.41 -6.71
CA VAL A 76 15.16 -5.20 -7.17
C VAL A 76 15.38 -5.84 -8.52
#